data_b9fbaac9093c70474502941387967e4e
#
_entry.id   b9fbaac9093c70474502941387967e4e
#
_cell.length_a   1.000
_cell.length_b   1.000
_cell.length_c   1.000
_cell.angle_alpha   90.00
_cell.angle_beta   90.00
_cell.angle_gamma   90.00
#
_symmetry.space_group_name_H-M   'P 1'
#
loop_
_entity.id
_entity.type
_entity.pdbx_description
1 polymer ?
#
loop_
_entity_poly.entity_id
_entity_poly.type
_entity_poly.pdbx_seq_one_letter_code
_entity_poly.pdbx_strand_id
1 'polypeptide(L)'
;MAKTEQLLHRIDALQAETGIRRTIFAACPNSPTVIRASLRAAKRNNAPIYFAATLNQVDCDGGYTGMTQEAFTRLVRFETERVHFTGPVIVAIDHGGPWLKDKQRTEKWSTEDAMNGV
;
A
#
# COMPACT_ATOMS: atom_id res chain seq x y z
N MET A 1 15.03 -2.58 -14.61
CA MET A 1 14.82 -2.13 -13.22
C MET A 1 13.36 -1.75 -13.03
N ALA A 2 12.69 -2.29 -12.02
CA ALA A 2 11.30 -1.94 -11.73
C ALA A 2 11.19 -0.46 -11.31
N LYS A 3 10.04 0.18 -11.58
CA LYS A 3 9.83 1.61 -11.22
C LYS A 3 10.00 1.89 -9.73
N THR A 4 9.58 0.96 -8.87
CA THR A 4 9.76 1.05 -7.42
C THR A 4 11.24 1.04 -7.03
N GLU A 5 12.02 0.16 -7.63
CA GLU A 5 13.46 0.07 -7.40
C GLU A 5 14.18 1.36 -7.80
N GLN A 6 13.82 1.94 -8.96
CA GLN A 6 14.35 3.24 -9.41
C GLN A 6 14.05 4.36 -8.40
N LEU A 7 12.83 4.36 -7.84
CA LEU A 7 12.45 5.34 -6.82
C LEU A 7 13.30 5.19 -5.54
N LEU A 8 13.48 3.96 -5.05
CA LEU A 8 14.29 3.69 -3.87
C LEU A 8 15.75 4.10 -4.08
N HIS A 9 16.36 3.72 -5.20
CA HIS A 9 17.72 4.16 -5.54
C HIS A 9 17.84 5.69 -5.61
N ARG A 10 16.83 6.38 -6.15
CA ARG A 10 16.85 7.85 -6.19
C ARG A 10 16.76 8.47 -4.79
N ILE A 11 15.99 7.88 -3.89
CA ILE A 11 15.91 8.31 -2.48
C ILE A 11 17.27 8.17 -1.80
N ASP A 12 17.93 7.01 -1.97
CA ASP A 12 19.25 6.75 -1.40
C ASP A 12 20.31 7.72 -1.94
N ALA A 13 20.31 7.96 -3.26
CA ALA A 13 21.21 8.92 -3.88
C ALA A 13 21.00 10.34 -3.34
N LEU A 14 19.76 10.81 -3.22
CA LEU A 14 19.43 12.11 -2.67
C LEU A 14 19.84 12.24 -1.19
N GLN A 15 19.71 11.16 -0.42
CA GLN A 15 20.16 11.12 0.96
C GLN A 15 21.69 11.24 1.04
N ALA A 16 22.42 10.53 0.17
CA ALA A 16 23.87 10.61 0.10
C ALA A 16 24.36 12.01 -0.31
N GLU A 17 23.69 12.63 -1.29
CA GLU A 17 24.03 13.97 -1.79
C GLU A 17 23.78 15.08 -0.75
N THR A 18 22.68 14.96 0.01
CA THR A 18 22.19 16.07 0.87
C THR A 18 22.41 15.86 2.36
N GLY A 19 22.75 14.64 2.79
CA GLY A 19 22.81 14.26 4.21
C GLY A 19 21.44 14.21 4.91
N ILE A 20 20.34 14.45 4.16
CA ILE A 20 18.98 14.50 4.72
C ILE A 20 18.30 13.16 4.51
N ARG A 21 17.89 12.50 5.60
CA ARG A 21 17.09 11.28 5.55
C ARG A 21 15.74 11.55 4.88
N ARG A 22 15.37 10.67 3.95
CA ARG A 22 14.10 10.73 3.22
C ARG A 22 13.35 9.42 3.37
N THR A 23 12.05 9.52 3.43
CA THR A 23 11.15 8.37 3.44
C THR A 23 9.96 8.61 2.52
N ILE A 24 9.28 7.55 2.16
CA ILE A 24 8.02 7.63 1.41
C ILE A 24 6.88 7.67 2.43
N PHE A 25 5.96 8.60 2.26
CA PHE A 25 4.73 8.62 3.05
C PHE A 25 3.87 7.40 2.70
N ALA A 26 3.55 6.58 3.69
CA ALA A 26 2.67 5.43 3.57
C ALA A 26 1.29 5.76 4.16
N ALA A 27 0.24 5.40 3.45
CA ALA A 27 -1.14 5.50 3.91
C ALA A 27 -1.79 4.11 3.91
N CYS A 28 -2.52 3.80 4.98
CA CYS A 28 -3.34 2.60 5.11
C CYS A 28 -4.82 2.98 4.91
N PRO A 29 -5.30 3.16 3.69
CA PRO A 29 -6.65 3.66 3.45
C PRO A 29 -7.69 2.57 3.64
N ASN A 30 -8.83 2.96 4.21
CA ASN A 30 -10.00 2.09 4.37
C ASN A 30 -11.19 2.56 3.53
N SER A 31 -11.04 3.60 2.72
CA SER A 31 -12.11 4.15 1.89
C SER A 31 -11.57 4.86 0.64
N PRO A 32 -12.38 4.97 -0.43
CA PRO A 32 -12.04 5.73 -1.63
C PRO A 32 -11.71 7.20 -1.33
N THR A 33 -12.38 7.78 -0.34
CA THR A 33 -12.16 9.18 0.05
C THR A 33 -10.76 9.40 0.62
N VAL A 34 -10.26 8.48 1.44
CA VAL A 34 -8.91 8.55 2.01
C VAL A 34 -7.86 8.37 0.90
N ILE A 35 -8.06 7.43 -0.02
CA ILE A 35 -7.17 7.25 -1.19
C ILE A 35 -7.08 8.55 -1.99
N ARG A 36 -8.22 9.15 -2.33
CA ARG A 36 -8.30 10.40 -3.08
C ARG A 36 -7.64 11.57 -2.37
N ALA A 37 -7.88 11.72 -1.08
CA ALA A 37 -7.27 12.78 -0.27
C ALA A 37 -5.74 12.65 -0.22
N SER A 38 -5.25 11.43 -0.04
CA SER A 38 -3.81 11.12 -0.03
C SER A 38 -3.15 11.41 -1.38
N LEU A 39 -3.79 11.01 -2.49
CA LEU A 39 -3.31 11.31 -3.85
C LEU A 39 -3.26 12.82 -4.12
N ARG A 40 -4.28 13.57 -3.69
CA ARG A 40 -4.29 15.03 -3.81
C ARG A 40 -3.17 15.69 -2.99
N ALA A 41 -2.90 15.18 -1.79
CA ALA A 41 -1.79 15.64 -0.97
C ALA A 41 -0.43 15.35 -1.63
N ALA A 42 -0.23 14.14 -2.15
CA ALA A 42 0.97 13.77 -2.89
C ALA A 42 1.16 14.66 -4.13
N LYS A 43 0.09 14.90 -4.89
CA LYS A 43 0.11 15.78 -6.06
C LYS A 43 0.53 17.21 -5.72
N ARG A 44 -0.04 17.80 -4.68
CA ARG A 44 0.31 19.16 -4.24
C ARG A 44 1.77 19.31 -3.82
N ASN A 45 2.34 18.24 -3.27
CA ASN A 45 3.70 18.24 -2.77
C ASN A 45 4.71 17.63 -3.76
N ASN A 46 4.27 17.27 -4.96
CA ASN A 46 5.11 16.59 -5.97
C ASN A 46 5.88 15.40 -5.35
N ALA A 47 5.21 14.60 -4.53
CA ALA A 47 5.80 13.53 -3.75
C ALA A 47 5.27 12.16 -4.19
N PRO A 48 6.07 11.09 -4.09
CA PRO A 48 5.56 9.73 -4.25
C PRO A 48 4.59 9.38 -3.11
N ILE A 49 3.74 8.39 -3.36
CA ILE A 49 2.85 7.85 -2.34
C ILE A 49 2.88 6.33 -2.33
N TYR A 50 2.79 5.77 -1.12
CA TYR A 50 2.72 4.34 -0.86
C TYR A 50 1.38 4.02 -0.19
N PHE A 51 0.58 3.17 -0.81
CA PHE A 51 -0.63 2.63 -0.21
C PHE A 51 -0.35 1.22 0.29
N ALA A 52 -0.58 1.00 1.57
CA ALA A 52 -0.41 -0.28 2.21
C ALA A 52 -1.71 -0.68 2.93
N ALA A 53 -2.25 -1.84 2.63
CA ALA A 53 -3.42 -2.38 3.30
C ALA A 53 -3.03 -3.61 4.11
N THR A 54 -3.55 -3.76 5.32
CA THR A 54 -3.37 -4.98 6.10
C THR A 54 -4.28 -6.10 5.60
N LEU A 55 -3.99 -7.35 5.93
CA LEU A 55 -4.85 -8.49 5.59
C LEU A 55 -6.24 -8.41 6.26
N ASN A 56 -6.38 -7.69 7.36
CA ASN A 56 -7.68 -7.42 7.96
C ASN A 56 -8.51 -6.43 7.14
N GLN A 57 -7.86 -5.50 6.43
CA GLN A 57 -8.50 -4.51 5.59
C GLN A 57 -8.89 -5.09 4.23
N VAL A 58 -7.94 -5.74 3.57
CA VAL A 58 -8.02 -6.20 2.18
C VAL A 58 -7.45 -7.61 2.09
N ASP A 59 -8.24 -8.56 1.65
CA ASP A 59 -7.82 -9.95 1.50
C ASP A 59 -8.72 -10.72 0.53
N CYS A 60 -8.38 -11.98 0.23
CA CYS A 60 -9.17 -12.85 -0.65
C CYS A 60 -10.63 -12.97 -0.22
N ASP A 61 -10.93 -12.88 1.08
CA ASP A 61 -12.29 -12.87 1.64
C ASP A 61 -12.93 -11.47 1.72
N GLY A 62 -12.23 -10.44 1.25
CA GLY A 62 -12.69 -9.06 1.26
C GLY A 62 -12.24 -8.24 2.48
N GLY A 63 -11.73 -8.87 3.54
CA GLY A 63 -11.44 -8.16 4.78
C GLY A 63 -12.63 -7.34 5.32
N TYR A 64 -12.41 -6.39 6.20
CA TYR A 64 -13.50 -5.53 6.69
C TYR A 64 -13.92 -4.42 5.72
N THR A 65 -13.12 -4.16 4.67
CA THR A 65 -13.47 -3.17 3.65
C THR A 65 -14.32 -3.75 2.51
N GLY A 66 -14.46 -5.07 2.43
CA GLY A 66 -15.10 -5.76 1.32
C GLY A 66 -14.25 -5.84 0.04
N MET A 67 -12.96 -5.52 0.12
CA MET A 67 -12.07 -5.48 -1.05
C MET A 67 -11.07 -6.62 -1.04
N THR A 68 -10.93 -7.29 -2.19
CA THR A 68 -9.78 -8.14 -2.48
C THR A 68 -8.56 -7.27 -2.85
N GLN A 69 -7.36 -7.85 -2.87
CA GLN A 69 -6.13 -7.17 -3.31
C GLN A 69 -6.27 -6.59 -4.71
N GLU A 70 -6.91 -7.34 -5.61
CA GLU A 70 -7.18 -6.87 -6.97
C GLU A 70 -8.16 -5.68 -6.99
N ALA A 71 -9.25 -5.76 -6.23
CA ALA A 71 -10.23 -4.68 -6.12
C ALA A 71 -9.59 -3.40 -5.54
N PHE A 72 -8.76 -3.55 -4.51
CA PHE A 72 -8.02 -2.45 -3.92
C PHE A 72 -7.06 -1.79 -4.93
N THR A 73 -6.30 -2.60 -5.65
CA THR A 73 -5.37 -2.10 -6.68
C THR A 73 -6.11 -1.36 -7.80
N ARG A 74 -7.26 -1.90 -8.26
CA ARG A 74 -8.10 -1.22 -9.26
C ARG A 74 -8.65 0.10 -8.74
N LEU A 75 -9.08 0.14 -7.47
CA LEU A 75 -9.58 1.38 -6.86
C LEU A 75 -8.50 2.46 -6.76
N VAL A 76 -7.29 2.08 -6.32
CA VAL A 76 -6.15 3.01 -6.27
C VAL A 76 -5.84 3.56 -7.67
N ARG A 77 -5.82 2.72 -8.69
CA ARG A 77 -5.61 3.13 -10.08
C ARG A 77 -6.69 4.10 -10.55
N PHE A 78 -7.96 3.76 -10.33
CA PHE A 78 -9.09 4.61 -10.69
C PHE A 78 -9.00 6.00 -10.03
N GLU A 79 -8.72 6.07 -8.73
CA GLU A 79 -8.60 7.35 -8.03
C GLU A 79 -7.35 8.13 -8.47
N THR A 80 -6.26 7.44 -8.84
CA THR A 80 -5.05 8.06 -9.41
C THR A 80 -5.35 8.78 -10.72
N GLU A 81 -6.05 8.11 -11.62
CA GLU A 81 -6.51 8.68 -12.90
C GLU A 81 -7.47 9.85 -12.66
N ARG A 82 -8.44 9.68 -11.77
CA ARG A 82 -9.45 10.70 -11.42
C ARG A 82 -8.85 12.01 -10.89
N VAL A 83 -7.77 11.94 -10.12
CA VAL A 83 -7.07 13.15 -9.62
C VAL A 83 -5.97 13.63 -10.57
N HIS A 84 -5.76 12.95 -11.70
CA HIS A 84 -4.69 13.24 -12.64
C HIS A 84 -3.32 13.29 -11.95
N PHE A 85 -3.04 12.29 -11.10
CA PHE A 85 -1.75 12.16 -10.45
C PHE A 85 -0.80 11.35 -11.32
N THR A 86 0.34 11.93 -11.69
CA THR A 86 1.34 11.32 -12.59
C THR A 86 2.60 10.90 -11.86
N GLY A 87 2.69 11.17 -10.56
CA GLY A 87 3.82 10.76 -9.72
C GLY A 87 3.81 9.25 -9.41
N PRO A 88 4.86 8.77 -8.74
CA PRO A 88 4.96 7.36 -8.36
C PRO A 88 3.89 6.98 -7.33
N VAL A 89 3.17 5.89 -7.61
CA VAL A 89 2.21 5.24 -6.70
C VAL A 89 2.67 3.81 -6.50
N ILE A 90 2.83 3.40 -5.25
CA ILE A 90 3.13 2.03 -4.86
C ILE A 90 1.92 1.48 -4.11
N VAL A 91 1.53 0.25 -4.43
CA VAL A 91 0.48 -0.49 -3.72
C VAL A 91 1.08 -1.76 -3.16
N ALA A 92 0.87 -2.01 -1.88
CA ALA A 92 1.43 -3.16 -1.18
C ALA A 92 0.52 -3.65 -0.05
N ILE A 93 0.88 -4.77 0.53
CA ILE A 93 0.29 -5.30 1.76
C ILE A 93 1.20 -4.92 2.93
N ASP A 94 0.60 -4.37 3.97
CA ASP A 94 1.22 -4.13 5.27
C ASP A 94 0.91 -5.31 6.20
N HIS A 95 1.90 -5.76 6.96
CA HIS A 95 1.77 -6.96 7.80
C HIS A 95 1.28 -8.19 7.01
N GLY A 96 1.89 -8.44 5.85
CA GLY A 96 1.54 -9.52 4.93
C GLY A 96 2.19 -10.85 5.29
N GLY A 97 2.01 -11.35 6.51
CA GLY A 97 2.57 -12.62 6.94
C GLY A 97 1.52 -13.56 7.55
N PRO A 98 1.85 -14.85 7.77
CA PRO A 98 0.96 -15.79 8.43
C PRO A 98 0.63 -15.31 9.86
N TRP A 99 -0.59 -15.59 10.32
CA TRP A 99 -1.16 -15.19 11.61
C TRP A 99 -1.20 -13.66 11.88
N LEU A 100 -0.97 -12.82 10.89
CA LEU A 100 -1.14 -11.39 11.03
C LEU A 100 -2.57 -10.92 10.76
N LYS A 101 -3.42 -11.82 10.24
CA LYS A 101 -4.87 -11.63 10.19
C LYS A 101 -5.51 -12.13 11.49
N ASP A 102 -6.38 -11.32 12.09
CA ASP A 102 -7.02 -11.63 13.38
C ASP A 102 -7.76 -12.97 13.36
N LYS A 103 -8.46 -13.28 12.27
CA LYS A 103 -9.15 -14.53 12.08
C LYS A 103 -8.23 -15.75 12.20
N GLN A 104 -7.04 -15.70 11.61
CA GLN A 104 -6.06 -16.80 11.68
C GLN A 104 -5.63 -17.09 13.11
N ARG A 105 -5.51 -16.05 13.95
CA ARG A 105 -5.16 -16.17 15.37
C ARG A 105 -6.34 -16.65 16.21
N THR A 106 -7.52 -16.09 16.00
CA THR A 106 -8.73 -16.39 16.78
C THR A 106 -9.21 -17.83 16.55
N GLU A 107 -9.16 -18.28 15.30
CA GLU A 107 -9.55 -19.65 14.91
C GLU A 107 -8.40 -20.66 14.99
N LYS A 108 -7.20 -20.22 15.42
CA LYS A 108 -5.99 -21.06 15.59
C LYS A 108 -5.64 -21.87 14.35
N TRP A 109 -5.58 -21.23 13.21
CA TRP A 109 -5.25 -21.88 11.95
C TRP A 109 -3.91 -22.62 12.03
N SER A 110 -3.78 -23.74 11.28
CA SER A 110 -2.50 -24.41 11.11
C SER A 110 -1.49 -23.50 10.40
N THR A 111 -0.21 -23.83 10.51
CA THR A 111 0.85 -23.10 9.78
C THR A 111 0.61 -23.11 8.28
N GLU A 112 0.21 -24.28 7.75
CA GLU A 112 -0.06 -24.45 6.33
C GLU A 112 -1.23 -23.60 5.86
N ASP A 113 -2.35 -23.62 6.58
CA ASP A 113 -3.54 -22.82 6.25
C ASP A 113 -3.22 -21.32 6.36
N ALA A 114 -2.46 -20.90 7.38
CA ALA A 114 -2.08 -19.51 7.57
C ALA A 114 -1.14 -19.02 6.46
N MET A 115 -0.25 -19.86 5.96
CA MET A 115 0.64 -19.55 4.85
C MET A 115 -0.09 -19.49 3.50
N ASN A 116 -1.06 -20.37 3.28
CA ASN A 116 -1.86 -20.38 2.06
C ASN A 116 -2.88 -19.24 1.99
N GLY A 117 -3.18 -18.61 3.13
CA GLY A 117 -4.11 -17.50 3.24
C GLY A 117 -3.44 -16.11 3.21
N VAL A 118 -2.22 -16.01 2.68
CA VAL A 118 -1.47 -14.74 2.60
C VAL A 118 -1.24 -14.31 1.16
#